data_d0a72155f99eaf70490dae7ee2adce5f
#
_entry.id   d0a72155f99eaf70490dae7ee2adce5f
#
_cell.length_a   1.000
_cell.length_b   1.000
_cell.length_c   1.000
_cell.angle_alpha   90.00
_cell.angle_beta   90.00
_cell.angle_gamma   90.00
#
_symmetry.space_group_name_H-M   'P 1'
#
loop_
_entity.id
_entity.type
_entity.pdbx_description
1 polymer ?
#
loop_
_entity_poly.entity_id
_entity_poly.type
_entity_poly.pdbx_seq_one_letter_code
_entity_poly.pdbx_strand_id
1 'polypeptide(L)'
;ATNPVVIKVESSMHRYGIDVKDARKLRNQAEAAGHNVIAWSIHLPLAGTDDDHADEAIAIARELATDLPIHLSHIGVAVQRVRAVVSHRVMVRTGTQLWLGDKSMFGLHADVISVRSASFATAGYRATPISPAGPSLSNIVMVGCGSTNGVGALEDGRSPFHFGKQRLPMLEAPHMHTTMLSVAGDTCPQ
;
A
#
# COMPACT_ATOMS: atom_id res chain seq x y z
N ALA A 1 -6.25 -12.85 -30.31
CA ALA A 1 -5.97 -11.63 -29.54
C ALA A 1 -4.50 -11.64 -29.17
N THR A 2 -3.73 -10.60 -29.55
CA THR A 2 -2.33 -10.44 -29.19
C THR A 2 -2.26 -9.99 -27.71
N ASN A 3 -1.50 -10.71 -26.90
CA ASN A 3 -1.32 -10.30 -25.50
C ASN A 3 -0.47 -9.01 -25.41
N PRO A 4 -0.94 -7.97 -24.71
CA PRO A 4 -0.14 -6.78 -24.49
C PRO A 4 1.03 -7.10 -23.55
N VAL A 5 2.21 -6.63 -23.91
CA VAL A 5 3.43 -6.82 -23.10
C VAL A 5 4.12 -5.48 -22.85
N VAL A 6 4.80 -5.40 -21.72
CA VAL A 6 5.65 -4.27 -21.33
C VAL A 6 7.09 -4.78 -21.24
N ILE A 7 8.00 -4.14 -21.97
CA ILE A 7 9.41 -4.49 -21.91
C ILE A 7 10.07 -3.73 -20.76
N LYS A 8 10.75 -4.46 -19.90
CA LYS A 8 11.51 -3.87 -18.81
C LYS A 8 12.93 -3.53 -19.28
N VAL A 9 13.33 -2.30 -19.06
CA VAL A 9 14.68 -1.80 -19.30
C VAL A 9 15.45 -1.81 -17.97
N GLU A 10 16.71 -2.21 -18.04
CA GLU A 10 17.61 -2.20 -16.90
C GLU A 10 17.86 -0.77 -16.42
N SER A 11 17.97 -0.60 -15.13
CA SER A 11 18.34 0.64 -14.43
C SER A 11 19.57 0.38 -13.57
N SER A 12 20.09 1.39 -12.93
CA SER A 12 21.17 1.28 -11.93
C SER A 12 20.88 0.29 -10.79
N MET A 13 19.65 -0.20 -10.68
CA MET A 13 19.27 -1.26 -9.75
C MET A 13 19.87 -2.64 -10.14
N HIS A 14 20.23 -2.87 -11.41
CA HIS A 14 20.82 -4.10 -11.94
C HIS A 14 20.10 -5.40 -11.53
N ARG A 15 18.76 -5.35 -11.39
CA ARG A 15 17.98 -6.52 -10.93
C ARG A 15 17.32 -7.29 -12.06
N TYR A 16 16.65 -6.58 -12.94
CA TYR A 16 15.93 -7.13 -14.10
C TYR A 16 15.83 -6.09 -15.19
N GLY A 17 15.77 -6.52 -16.42
CA GLY A 17 15.56 -5.69 -17.58
C GLY A 17 16.55 -6.04 -18.70
N ILE A 18 16.31 -5.48 -19.87
CA ILE A 18 17.25 -5.52 -20.99
C ILE A 18 18.10 -4.26 -20.96
N ASP A 19 19.37 -4.35 -21.36
CA ASP A 19 20.19 -3.16 -21.61
C ASP A 19 19.46 -2.27 -22.62
N VAL A 20 19.46 -0.97 -22.38
CA VAL A 20 18.77 0.01 -23.22
C VAL A 20 19.22 -0.07 -24.68
N LYS A 21 20.48 -0.41 -24.93
CA LYS A 21 21.06 -0.60 -26.30
C LYS A 21 20.39 -1.74 -27.06
N ASP A 22 19.97 -2.78 -26.36
CA ASP A 22 19.32 -3.95 -26.93
C ASP A 22 17.78 -3.85 -26.94
N ALA A 23 17.23 -2.83 -26.29
CA ALA A 23 15.80 -2.68 -26.10
C ALA A 23 15.00 -2.69 -27.41
N ARG A 24 15.45 -1.96 -28.42
CA ARG A 24 14.83 -1.91 -29.75
C ARG A 24 14.83 -3.28 -30.44
N LYS A 25 15.94 -4.01 -30.35
CA LYS A 25 16.04 -5.36 -30.90
C LYS A 25 15.06 -6.31 -30.25
N LEU A 26 14.94 -6.28 -28.91
CA LEU A 26 13.98 -7.09 -28.18
C LEU A 26 12.53 -6.72 -28.54
N ARG A 27 12.22 -5.44 -28.68
CA ARG A 27 10.90 -4.99 -29.14
C ARG A 27 10.53 -5.61 -30.48
N ASN A 28 11.43 -5.49 -31.47
CA ASN A 28 11.20 -6.04 -32.81
C ASN A 28 10.99 -7.57 -32.79
N GLN A 29 11.75 -8.27 -31.96
CA GLN A 29 11.59 -9.72 -31.77
C GLN A 29 10.24 -10.08 -31.14
N ALA A 30 9.81 -9.34 -30.13
CA ALA A 30 8.53 -9.54 -29.49
C ALA A 30 7.35 -9.29 -30.45
N GLU A 31 7.41 -8.19 -31.20
CA GLU A 31 6.40 -7.84 -32.21
C GLU A 31 6.35 -8.89 -33.36
N ALA A 32 7.52 -9.36 -33.84
CA ALA A 32 7.61 -10.43 -34.82
C ALA A 32 7.05 -11.77 -34.29
N ALA A 33 7.14 -12.02 -33.00
CA ALA A 33 6.53 -13.18 -32.34
C ALA A 33 5.03 -13.01 -32.06
N GLY A 34 4.41 -11.92 -32.51
CA GLY A 34 2.96 -11.68 -32.37
C GLY A 34 2.56 -11.01 -31.07
N HIS A 35 3.49 -10.48 -30.26
CA HIS A 35 3.15 -9.71 -29.07
C HIS A 35 2.89 -8.24 -29.41
N ASN A 36 1.98 -7.62 -28.69
CA ASN A 36 1.73 -6.18 -28.77
C ASN A 36 2.52 -5.46 -27.68
N VAL A 37 3.66 -4.83 -28.04
CA VAL A 37 4.46 -4.06 -27.08
C VAL A 37 3.80 -2.70 -26.86
N ILE A 38 3.33 -2.45 -25.62
CA ILE A 38 2.54 -1.27 -25.27
C ILE A 38 3.28 -0.21 -24.45
N ALA A 39 4.39 -0.55 -23.81
CA ALA A 39 5.16 0.38 -23.00
C ALA A 39 6.57 -0.15 -22.67
N TRP A 40 7.42 0.76 -22.22
CA TRP A 40 8.68 0.48 -21.53
C TRP A 40 8.47 0.58 -20.02
N SER A 41 9.24 -0.15 -19.24
CA SER A 41 9.19 -0.11 -17.78
C SER A 41 10.59 0.04 -17.19
N ILE A 42 10.79 1.09 -16.42
CA ILE A 42 12.02 1.37 -15.69
C ILE A 42 11.71 1.36 -14.20
N HIS A 43 12.51 0.62 -13.42
CA HIS A 43 12.34 0.51 -11.98
C HIS A 43 13.61 1.02 -11.31
N LEU A 44 13.57 2.24 -10.81
CA LEU A 44 14.69 2.90 -10.16
C LEU A 44 14.94 2.30 -8.76
N PRO A 45 16.16 2.39 -8.22
CA PRO A 45 16.45 1.99 -6.85
C PRO A 45 15.71 2.86 -5.83
N LEU A 46 15.69 2.44 -4.57
CA LEU A 46 15.22 3.30 -3.47
C LEU A 46 16.31 4.27 -3.00
N ALA A 47 17.58 3.88 -3.20
CA ALA A 47 18.72 4.72 -2.89
C ALA A 47 18.94 5.77 -3.98
N GLY A 48 19.52 6.90 -3.63
CA GLY A 48 19.75 8.04 -4.53
C GLY A 48 18.83 9.21 -4.20
N THR A 49 19.05 10.31 -4.89
CA THR A 49 18.23 11.51 -4.78
C THR A 49 17.17 11.54 -5.88
N ASP A 50 16.16 12.39 -5.72
CA ASP A 50 15.15 12.65 -6.75
C ASP A 50 15.82 13.14 -8.07
N ASP A 51 16.90 13.91 -7.99
CA ASP A 51 17.63 14.37 -9.16
C ASP A 51 18.38 13.24 -9.86
N ASP A 52 19.04 12.35 -9.13
CA ASP A 52 19.70 11.16 -9.71
C ASP A 52 18.69 10.29 -10.46
N HIS A 53 17.53 10.07 -9.87
CA HIS A 53 16.45 9.29 -10.48
C HIS A 53 15.89 9.95 -11.74
N ALA A 54 15.72 11.28 -11.72
CA ALA A 54 15.29 12.00 -12.92
C ALA A 54 16.32 11.93 -14.03
N ASP A 55 17.59 12.13 -13.71
CA ASP A 55 18.68 12.09 -14.70
C ASP A 55 18.81 10.70 -15.35
N GLU A 56 18.76 9.64 -14.56
CA GLU A 56 18.78 8.27 -15.07
C GLU A 56 17.58 7.97 -15.96
N ALA A 57 16.36 8.32 -15.51
CA ALA A 57 15.14 8.11 -16.29
C ALA A 57 15.16 8.88 -17.62
N ILE A 58 15.67 10.12 -17.63
CA ILE A 58 15.83 10.95 -18.84
C ILE A 58 16.87 10.35 -19.78
N ALA A 59 18.00 9.88 -19.26
CA ALA A 59 19.05 9.27 -20.07
C ALA A 59 18.53 8.02 -20.80
N ILE A 60 17.89 7.10 -20.06
CA ILE A 60 17.28 5.90 -20.64
C ILE A 60 16.19 6.26 -21.66
N ALA A 61 15.31 7.22 -21.34
CA ALA A 61 14.23 7.63 -22.24
C ALA A 61 14.74 8.20 -23.56
N ARG A 62 15.81 8.98 -23.51
CA ARG A 62 16.45 9.54 -24.72
C ARG A 62 17.08 8.48 -25.61
N GLU A 63 17.68 7.46 -25.01
CA GLU A 63 18.30 6.35 -25.75
C GLU A 63 17.25 5.42 -26.36
N LEU A 64 16.12 5.22 -25.68
CA LEU A 64 14.99 4.45 -26.22
C LEU A 64 14.44 5.07 -27.51
N ALA A 65 14.42 6.40 -27.62
CA ALA A 65 14.00 7.16 -28.82
C ALA A 65 12.73 6.59 -29.46
N THR A 66 11.67 6.43 -28.68
CA THR A 66 10.43 5.73 -29.07
C THR A 66 9.19 6.57 -28.76
N ASP A 67 8.08 6.18 -29.35
CA ASP A 67 6.75 6.75 -29.15
C ASP A 67 5.96 6.07 -28.03
N LEU A 68 6.45 4.93 -27.52
CA LEU A 68 5.76 4.17 -26.49
C LEU A 68 5.81 4.85 -25.12
N PRO A 69 4.75 4.71 -24.31
CA PRO A 69 4.76 5.18 -22.93
C PRO A 69 5.90 4.57 -22.11
N ILE A 70 6.37 5.34 -21.13
CA ILE A 70 7.37 4.89 -20.14
C ILE A 70 6.71 4.78 -18.77
N HIS A 71 6.77 3.61 -18.17
CA HIS A 71 6.33 3.35 -16.80
C HIS A 71 7.52 3.49 -15.85
N LEU A 72 7.46 4.44 -14.93
CA LEU A 72 8.50 4.70 -13.91
C LEU A 72 8.03 4.25 -12.53
N SER A 73 8.94 3.68 -11.74
CA SER A 73 8.73 3.41 -10.32
C SER A 73 9.81 4.11 -9.50
N HIS A 74 9.48 4.50 -8.26
CA HIS A 74 10.38 5.18 -7.31
C HIS A 74 10.91 6.54 -7.80
N ILE A 75 10.13 7.25 -8.62
CA ILE A 75 10.54 8.55 -9.17
C ILE A 75 10.08 9.75 -8.31
N GLY A 76 9.10 9.55 -7.42
CA GLY A 76 8.61 10.62 -6.56
C GLY A 76 8.15 11.88 -7.31
N VAL A 77 8.44 13.03 -6.74
CA VAL A 77 8.11 14.33 -7.31
C VAL A 77 8.98 14.68 -8.53
N ALA A 78 10.14 14.03 -8.66
CA ALA A 78 11.06 14.22 -9.79
C ALA A 78 10.45 13.82 -11.15
N VAL A 79 9.32 13.11 -11.16
CA VAL A 79 8.56 12.80 -12.38
C VAL A 79 8.20 14.06 -13.19
N GLN A 80 8.02 15.21 -12.56
CA GLN A 80 7.70 16.45 -13.26
C GLN A 80 8.90 16.91 -14.12
N ARG A 81 10.12 16.74 -13.63
CA ARG A 81 11.34 17.03 -14.38
C ARG A 81 11.47 16.10 -15.59
N VAL A 82 11.19 14.81 -15.42
CA VAL A 82 11.18 13.86 -16.53
C VAL A 82 10.16 14.24 -17.59
N ARG A 83 8.92 14.54 -17.19
CA ARG A 83 7.83 14.96 -18.09
C ARG A 83 8.13 16.24 -18.87
N ALA A 84 8.90 17.15 -18.28
CA ALA A 84 9.29 18.40 -18.93
C ALA A 84 10.32 18.22 -20.06
N VAL A 85 11.07 17.11 -20.04
CA VAL A 85 12.22 16.87 -20.92
C VAL A 85 11.95 15.80 -21.98
N VAL A 86 11.18 14.78 -21.65
CA VAL A 86 10.90 13.67 -22.58
C VAL A 86 9.57 13.85 -23.29
N SER A 87 9.53 13.49 -24.58
CA SER A 87 8.31 13.54 -25.38
C SER A 87 7.36 12.35 -25.13
N HIS A 88 7.82 11.34 -24.44
CA HIS A 88 7.05 10.14 -24.11
C HIS A 88 5.94 10.42 -23.11
N ARG A 89 4.84 9.69 -23.22
CA ARG A 89 3.86 9.63 -22.13
C ARG A 89 4.48 8.94 -20.92
N VAL A 90 4.66 9.67 -19.81
CA VAL A 90 5.21 9.13 -18.57
C VAL A 90 4.11 8.73 -17.62
N MET A 91 4.10 7.46 -17.23
CA MET A 91 3.18 6.87 -16.25
C MET A 91 3.96 6.46 -15.00
N VAL A 92 3.47 6.85 -13.82
CA VAL A 92 4.08 6.46 -12.56
C VAL A 92 3.38 5.23 -12.01
N ARG A 93 4.17 4.23 -11.64
CA ARG A 93 3.68 3.07 -10.90
C ARG A 93 3.95 3.30 -9.43
N THR A 94 2.89 3.46 -8.66
CA THR A 94 2.94 3.71 -7.24
C THR A 94 2.57 2.44 -6.48
N GLY A 95 3.40 2.04 -5.54
CA GLY A 95 3.17 0.89 -4.66
C GLY A 95 3.44 1.27 -3.22
N THR A 96 4.69 1.17 -2.79
CA THR A 96 5.11 1.46 -1.42
C THR A 96 4.64 2.84 -0.94
N GLN A 97 4.75 3.87 -1.79
CA GLN A 97 4.35 5.23 -1.46
C GLN A 97 2.84 5.37 -1.23
N LEU A 98 2.02 4.56 -1.92
CA LEU A 98 0.59 4.48 -1.69
C LEU A 98 0.27 3.93 -0.29
N TRP A 99 1.04 2.94 0.17
CA TRP A 99 0.80 2.28 1.45
C TRP A 99 1.49 2.94 2.64
N LEU A 100 2.66 3.55 2.43
CA LEU A 100 3.50 4.14 3.49
C LEU A 100 3.53 5.67 3.47
N GLY A 101 3.04 6.32 2.41
CA GLY A 101 2.96 7.78 2.29
C GLY A 101 1.77 8.39 3.02
N ASP A 102 1.24 9.48 2.49
CA ASP A 102 0.04 10.14 3.01
C ASP A 102 -1.18 9.22 2.88
N LYS A 103 -1.71 8.81 4.02
CA LYS A 103 -2.85 7.90 4.14
C LYS A 103 -4.17 8.62 4.40
N SER A 104 -4.19 9.94 4.37
CA SER A 104 -5.38 10.75 4.69
C SER A 104 -6.59 10.43 3.79
N MET A 105 -6.32 9.94 2.57
CA MET A 105 -7.36 9.56 1.60
C MET A 105 -7.80 8.10 1.68
N PHE A 106 -7.19 7.30 2.56
CA PHE A 106 -7.52 5.89 2.71
C PHE A 106 -8.17 5.64 4.06
N GLY A 107 -9.27 4.90 4.05
CA GLY A 107 -9.91 4.37 5.25
C GLY A 107 -10.01 2.87 5.17
N LEU A 108 -9.64 2.17 6.24
CA LEU A 108 -9.94 0.77 6.42
C LEU A 108 -11.00 0.67 7.50
N HIS A 109 -12.14 0.10 7.16
CA HIS A 109 -13.29 -0.01 8.05
C HIS A 109 -13.60 -1.46 8.35
N ALA A 110 -14.19 -1.71 9.52
CA ALA A 110 -14.71 -3.01 9.91
C ALA A 110 -16.14 -2.85 10.40
N ASP A 111 -16.99 -3.81 10.04
CA ASP A 111 -18.38 -3.82 10.47
C ASP A 111 -18.48 -4.09 11.97
N VAL A 112 -19.39 -3.39 12.63
CA VAL A 112 -19.79 -3.70 14.01
C VAL A 112 -20.78 -4.85 13.97
N ILE A 113 -20.38 -6.00 14.52
CA ILE A 113 -21.23 -7.20 14.56
C ILE A 113 -22.20 -7.16 15.75
N SER A 114 -21.71 -6.72 16.92
CA SER A 114 -22.54 -6.59 18.11
C SER A 114 -21.96 -5.59 19.10
N VAL A 115 -22.86 -4.99 19.86
CA VAL A 115 -22.54 -4.15 21.00
C VAL A 115 -23.24 -4.73 22.24
N ARG A 116 -22.49 -4.86 23.34
CA ARG A 116 -23.03 -5.38 24.60
C ARG A 116 -22.60 -4.50 25.77
N SER A 117 -23.52 -4.25 26.69
CA SER A 117 -23.16 -3.58 27.94
C SER A 117 -22.18 -4.44 28.74
N ALA A 118 -21.15 -3.83 29.28
CA ALA A 118 -20.10 -4.47 30.08
C ALA A 118 -20.57 -4.71 31.53
N SER A 119 -21.64 -5.47 31.71
CA SER A 119 -22.22 -5.76 33.01
C SER A 119 -21.72 -7.04 33.70
N PHE A 120 -20.73 -7.71 33.08
CA PHE A 120 -20.14 -8.96 33.57
C PHE A 120 -18.68 -8.75 34.02
N ALA A 121 -18.20 -9.65 34.91
CA ALA A 121 -16.86 -9.53 35.50
C ALA A 121 -15.71 -9.85 34.51
N THR A 122 -15.99 -10.71 33.53
CA THR A 122 -14.97 -11.15 32.53
C THR A 122 -15.60 -11.29 31.16
N ALA A 123 -14.79 -11.18 30.09
CA ALA A 123 -15.20 -11.46 28.71
C ALA A 123 -14.06 -12.04 27.88
N GLY A 124 -14.42 -12.58 26.71
CA GLY A 124 -13.47 -13.17 25.77
C GLY A 124 -13.06 -14.60 26.09
N TYR A 125 -12.26 -15.21 25.22
CA TYR A 125 -11.78 -16.59 25.38
C TYR A 125 -10.86 -16.76 26.59
N ARG A 126 -10.16 -15.70 26.97
CA ARG A 126 -9.21 -15.75 28.11
C ARG A 126 -9.85 -15.34 29.43
N ALA A 127 -11.18 -15.18 29.45
CA ALA A 127 -11.90 -14.64 30.62
C ALA A 127 -11.23 -13.35 31.13
N THR A 128 -10.90 -12.46 30.19
CA THR A 128 -10.20 -11.21 30.49
C THR A 128 -11.02 -10.38 31.49
N PRO A 129 -10.47 -10.00 32.63
CA PRO A 129 -11.19 -9.21 33.60
C PRO A 129 -11.65 -7.87 33.02
N ILE A 130 -12.90 -7.54 33.23
CA ILE A 130 -13.45 -6.23 32.95
C ILE A 130 -13.32 -5.42 34.21
N SER A 131 -12.25 -4.65 34.31
CA SER A 131 -11.98 -3.89 35.53
C SER A 131 -12.86 -2.63 35.62
N PRO A 132 -13.53 -2.41 36.73
CA PRO A 132 -14.22 -1.14 37.00
C PRO A 132 -13.23 0.00 37.39
N ALA A 133 -11.93 -0.25 37.41
CA ALA A 133 -10.92 0.70 37.93
C ALA A 133 -10.39 1.70 36.89
N GLY A 134 -11.01 1.84 35.75
CA GLY A 134 -10.73 2.88 34.72
C GLY A 134 -11.96 3.75 34.48
N PRO A 135 -11.92 4.69 33.51
CA PRO A 135 -13.15 5.35 33.04
C PRO A 135 -14.14 4.24 32.70
N SER A 136 -15.27 4.23 33.38
CA SER A 136 -16.21 3.09 33.46
C SER A 136 -16.40 2.48 32.05
N LEU A 137 -15.93 1.24 31.87
CA LEU A 137 -16.18 0.46 30.67
C LEU A 137 -17.69 0.32 30.52
N SER A 138 -18.25 0.93 29.49
CA SER A 138 -19.70 0.94 29.28
C SER A 138 -20.15 -0.16 28.34
N ASN A 139 -19.34 -0.48 27.33
CA ASN A 139 -19.69 -1.42 26.29
C ASN A 139 -18.51 -2.26 25.82
N ILE A 140 -18.82 -3.47 25.34
CA ILE A 140 -17.94 -4.30 24.53
C ILE A 140 -18.50 -4.32 23.12
N VAL A 141 -17.63 -3.99 22.16
CA VAL A 141 -17.96 -3.97 20.73
C VAL A 141 -17.22 -5.11 20.03
N MET A 142 -17.96 -5.94 19.31
CA MET A 142 -17.41 -6.98 18.45
C MET A 142 -17.35 -6.46 17.02
N VAL A 143 -16.17 -6.45 16.42
CA VAL A 143 -15.97 -6.05 15.02
C VAL A 143 -15.60 -7.23 14.13
N GLY A 144 -16.03 -7.19 12.86
CA GLY A 144 -15.91 -8.25 11.87
C GLY A 144 -14.55 -8.33 11.18
N CYS A 145 -13.47 -8.16 11.94
CA CYS A 145 -12.12 -8.41 11.44
C CYS A 145 -11.24 -8.95 12.57
N GLY A 146 -10.30 -9.81 12.22
CA GLY A 146 -9.44 -10.48 13.19
C GLY A 146 -8.05 -10.80 12.62
N SER A 147 -7.37 -11.75 13.25
CA SER A 147 -5.98 -12.08 12.88
C SER A 147 -5.82 -12.60 11.46
N THR A 148 -6.83 -13.27 10.88
CA THR A 148 -6.83 -13.70 9.48
C THR A 148 -6.91 -12.53 8.49
N ASN A 149 -7.36 -11.36 8.93
CA ASN A 149 -7.38 -10.11 8.18
C ASN A 149 -6.13 -9.25 8.44
N GLY A 150 -5.11 -9.79 9.12
CA GLY A 150 -3.90 -9.07 9.47
C GLY A 150 -4.06 -8.12 10.66
N VAL A 151 -5.14 -8.25 11.44
CA VAL A 151 -5.34 -7.41 12.63
C VAL A 151 -4.45 -7.88 13.77
N GLY A 152 -3.71 -6.94 14.36
CA GLY A 152 -2.88 -7.13 15.53
C GLY A 152 -2.68 -5.81 16.27
N ALA A 153 -2.03 -5.85 17.42
CA ALA A 153 -1.56 -4.64 18.06
C ALA A 153 -0.50 -3.96 17.17
N LEU A 154 -0.43 -2.63 17.23
CA LEU A 154 0.65 -1.88 16.62
C LEU A 154 1.98 -2.20 17.30
N GLU A 155 3.11 -1.83 16.70
CA GLU A 155 4.46 -2.07 17.25
C GLU A 155 4.63 -1.51 18.66
N ASP A 156 3.93 -0.43 18.99
CA ASP A 156 3.88 0.18 20.32
C ASP A 156 2.84 -0.44 21.28
N GLY A 157 2.24 -1.56 20.90
CA GLY A 157 1.23 -2.28 21.68
C GLY A 157 -0.19 -1.69 21.63
N ARG A 158 -0.37 -0.55 20.95
CA ARG A 158 -1.69 0.09 20.87
C ARG A 158 -2.63 -0.64 19.90
N SER A 159 -3.92 -0.50 20.14
CA SER A 159 -4.97 -0.98 19.22
C SER A 159 -4.96 -0.18 17.91
N PRO A 160 -5.16 -0.81 16.75
CA PRO A 160 -5.34 -0.11 15.47
C PRO A 160 -6.73 0.52 15.31
N PHE A 161 -7.69 0.20 16.15
CA PHE A 161 -9.08 0.62 16.00
C PHE A 161 -9.35 2.04 16.53
N HIS A 162 -10.17 2.78 15.77
CA HIS A 162 -10.64 4.12 16.13
C HIS A 162 -12.13 4.27 15.80
N PHE A 163 -12.80 5.05 16.61
CA PHE A 163 -14.15 5.53 16.32
C PHE A 163 -14.28 6.98 16.82
N GLY A 164 -14.83 7.89 16.00
CA GLY A 164 -15.00 9.29 16.38
C GLY A 164 -13.70 9.98 16.82
N LYS A 165 -12.55 9.68 16.19
CA LYS A 165 -11.20 10.13 16.57
C LYS A 165 -10.67 9.58 17.90
N GLN A 166 -11.42 8.71 18.58
CA GLN A 166 -10.99 8.04 19.78
C GLN A 166 -10.45 6.65 19.45
N ARG A 167 -9.30 6.27 20.04
CA ARG A 167 -8.76 4.92 19.92
C ARG A 167 -9.54 3.98 20.85
N LEU A 168 -9.98 2.85 20.31
CA LEU A 168 -10.70 1.82 21.05
C LEU A 168 -9.74 0.70 21.42
N PRO A 169 -9.47 0.47 22.71
CA PRO A 169 -8.61 -0.62 23.15
C PRO A 169 -9.18 -1.99 22.78
N MET A 170 -8.30 -2.91 22.36
CA MET A 170 -8.67 -4.32 22.26
C MET A 170 -8.76 -4.91 23.66
N LEU A 171 -9.82 -5.66 23.91
CA LEU A 171 -10.02 -6.32 25.20
C LEU A 171 -9.04 -7.48 25.43
N GLU A 172 -8.79 -8.21 24.34
CA GLU A 172 -7.79 -9.27 24.27
C GLU A 172 -7.19 -9.34 22.85
N ALA A 173 -6.27 -10.26 22.61
CA ALA A 173 -5.72 -10.49 21.28
C ALA A 173 -6.84 -10.82 20.28
N PRO A 174 -6.76 -10.33 19.04
CA PRO A 174 -7.77 -10.60 18.02
C PRO A 174 -8.02 -12.10 17.83
N HIS A 175 -9.27 -12.48 17.69
CA HIS A 175 -9.66 -13.81 17.25
C HIS A 175 -9.40 -13.97 15.75
N MET A 176 -9.66 -15.13 15.18
CA MET A 176 -9.41 -15.36 13.75
C MET A 176 -10.16 -14.38 12.85
N HIS A 177 -11.45 -14.16 13.09
CA HIS A 177 -12.34 -13.38 12.23
C HIS A 177 -12.97 -12.17 12.92
N THR A 178 -12.74 -11.99 14.20
CA THR A 178 -13.35 -10.92 14.99
C THR A 178 -12.38 -10.36 16.01
N THR A 179 -12.64 -9.13 16.46
CA THR A 179 -11.92 -8.49 17.56
C THR A 179 -12.90 -7.89 18.54
N MET A 180 -12.63 -8.07 19.83
CA MET A 180 -13.38 -7.46 20.91
C MET A 180 -12.72 -6.16 21.33
N LEU A 181 -13.50 -5.08 21.32
CA LEU A 181 -13.05 -3.75 21.72
C LEU A 181 -13.76 -3.31 22.99
N SER A 182 -13.03 -2.61 23.85
CA SER A 182 -13.62 -1.98 25.03
C SER A 182 -13.91 -0.51 24.76
N VAL A 183 -15.12 -0.07 25.08
CA VAL A 183 -15.57 1.30 24.85
C VAL A 183 -16.02 1.92 26.16
N ALA A 184 -15.42 3.05 26.51
CA ALA A 184 -15.80 3.85 27.67
C ALA A 184 -16.71 5.01 27.23
N GLY A 185 -17.71 5.34 28.06
CA GLY A 185 -18.62 6.46 27.81
C GLY A 185 -19.75 6.15 26.82
N ASP A 186 -20.47 7.20 26.43
CA ASP A 186 -21.72 7.10 25.67
C ASP A 186 -21.51 7.05 24.14
N THR A 187 -20.30 7.29 23.67
CA THR A 187 -19.99 7.29 22.23
C THR A 187 -19.58 5.87 21.79
N CYS A 188 -20.56 5.06 21.45
CA CYS A 188 -20.35 3.69 20.99
C CYS A 188 -20.63 3.56 19.49
N PRO A 189 -19.79 2.86 18.70
CA PRO A 189 -20.13 2.51 17.32
C PRO A 189 -21.37 1.60 17.31
N GLN A 190 -22.27 1.85 16.37
CA GLN A 190 -23.51 1.08 16.18
C GLN A 190 -23.41 0.17 14.96
#